data_e3a885e9cf1ef86795079af1aa67c262
#
_entry.id   e3a885e9cf1ef86795079af1aa67c262
#
_cell.length_a   1.000
_cell.length_b   1.000
_cell.length_c   1.000
_cell.angle_alpha   90.00
_cell.angle_beta   90.00
_cell.angle_gamma   90.00
#
_symmetry.space_group_name_H-M   'P 1'
#
loop_
_entity.id
_entity.type
_entity.pdbx_description
1 polymer ?
#
loop_
_entity_poly.entity_id
_entity_poly.type
_entity_poly.pdbx_seq_one_letter_code
_entity_poly.pdbx_strand_id
1 'polypeptide(L)'
;MTRRKFTVIGAGNGGKAMAAHLALMGQEVSLFNRTYSHIEVIAKRGGIDLESPPGGPIGFGKIKKVTDDIQEALEGAEIIMVVVPSSGHSDIARIVAPHLQDGQIIILHPGRTCGAIEFKAVLNREKCAANYLLAEAETFIYASRSEGPSQARIFRIKEAVPLAALPAIDTPTVLAAIEHVYPQFIDGVNVLQTGLNNMGAVFHPALAILNAGRIESTHGDFQFYVDGVTPSVAKVLATIDRERVTIASALGIRARTAMEWLSLAYNVHGETLYEAIHNQTGYYGINAPSTLIHRYITEDVPMSLVPIAALGERYGVSVNGINAIIRLGCILHSTDYWRKGRTLDKLGIKDLSVSELTLYVNEGEVAI
;
A
#
# COMPACT_ATOMS: atom_id res chain seq x y z
N MET A 1 20.28 0.04 -21.65
CA MET A 1 19.08 -0.15 -20.78
C MET A 1 17.87 -0.15 -21.69
N THR A 2 16.98 -1.10 -21.54
CA THR A 2 15.72 -1.15 -22.32
C THR A 2 14.84 0.02 -21.88
N ARG A 3 14.49 0.90 -22.79
CA ARG A 3 13.57 2.02 -22.51
C ARG A 3 12.15 1.50 -22.59
N ARG A 4 11.40 1.63 -21.51
CA ARG A 4 9.98 1.26 -21.40
C ARG A 4 9.10 2.48 -21.18
N LYS A 5 7.81 2.32 -21.45
CA LYS A 5 6.80 3.36 -21.22
C LYS A 5 6.06 3.07 -19.92
N PHE A 6 6.20 3.98 -18.98
CA PHE A 6 5.54 3.93 -17.68
C PHE A 6 4.44 4.97 -17.57
N THR A 7 3.33 4.58 -16.96
CA THR A 7 2.34 5.54 -16.46
C THR A 7 2.34 5.49 -14.94
N VAL A 8 2.51 6.65 -14.31
CA VAL A 8 2.37 6.81 -12.86
C VAL A 8 1.01 7.46 -12.58
N ILE A 9 0.14 6.74 -11.86
CA ILE A 9 -1.19 7.21 -11.45
C ILE A 9 -1.11 7.72 -10.02
N GLY A 10 -1.32 9.02 -9.86
CA GLY A 10 -1.24 9.75 -8.59
C GLY A 10 0.00 10.65 -8.51
N ALA A 11 -0.23 11.93 -8.17
CA ALA A 11 0.81 12.96 -8.04
C ALA A 11 1.00 13.44 -6.59
N GLY A 12 0.79 12.53 -5.63
CA GLY A 12 1.11 12.76 -4.21
C GLY A 12 2.61 12.65 -3.92
N ASN A 13 2.97 12.53 -2.63
CA ASN A 13 4.36 12.40 -2.18
C ASN A 13 5.12 11.28 -2.91
N GLY A 14 4.50 10.10 -3.01
CA GLY A 14 5.11 8.94 -3.65
C GLY A 14 5.11 9.04 -5.18
N GLY A 15 4.00 9.47 -5.77
CA GLY A 15 3.86 9.49 -7.22
C GLY A 15 4.80 10.46 -7.91
N LYS A 16 4.97 11.67 -7.36
CA LYS A 16 5.97 12.62 -7.86
C LYS A 16 7.39 12.06 -7.78
N ALA A 17 7.75 11.44 -6.65
CA ALA A 17 9.06 10.83 -6.46
C ALA A 17 9.28 9.67 -7.47
N MET A 18 8.28 8.80 -7.65
CA MET A 18 8.38 7.66 -8.58
C MET A 18 8.46 8.12 -10.04
N ALA A 19 7.63 9.09 -10.45
CA ALA A 19 7.67 9.61 -11.81
C ALA A 19 9.01 10.25 -12.15
N ALA A 20 9.57 11.06 -11.24
CA ALA A 20 10.88 11.67 -11.43
C ALA A 20 12.01 10.64 -11.44
N HIS A 21 11.97 9.65 -10.52
CA HIS A 21 12.95 8.56 -10.46
C HIS A 21 12.99 7.80 -11.80
N LEU A 22 11.85 7.33 -12.28
CA LEU A 22 11.75 6.61 -13.56
C LEU A 22 12.28 7.43 -14.73
N ALA A 23 11.93 8.72 -14.79
CA ALA A 23 12.39 9.61 -15.84
C ALA A 23 13.92 9.81 -15.80
N LEU A 24 14.51 9.97 -14.61
CA LEU A 24 15.97 10.07 -14.42
C LEU A 24 16.70 8.75 -14.75
N MET A 25 16.03 7.61 -14.61
CA MET A 25 16.51 6.30 -15.07
C MET A 25 16.33 6.09 -16.58
N GLY A 26 15.95 7.14 -17.33
CA GLY A 26 15.85 7.13 -18.80
C GLY A 26 14.57 6.53 -19.35
N GLN A 27 13.56 6.27 -18.50
CA GLN A 27 12.28 5.73 -18.93
C GLN A 27 11.38 6.80 -19.54
N GLU A 28 10.44 6.42 -20.38
CA GLU A 28 9.39 7.32 -20.87
C GLU A 28 8.24 7.31 -19.86
N VAL A 29 7.91 8.46 -19.28
CA VAL A 29 6.95 8.55 -18.17
C VAL A 29 5.78 9.46 -18.51
N SER A 30 4.56 8.93 -18.37
CA SER A 30 3.31 9.70 -18.26
C SER A 30 2.91 9.83 -16.79
N LEU A 31 2.43 10.99 -16.37
CA LEU A 31 1.92 11.23 -15.02
C LEU A 31 0.44 11.61 -15.09
N PHE A 32 -0.38 10.83 -14.43
CA PHE A 32 -1.81 11.08 -14.28
C PHE A 32 -2.15 11.54 -12.86
N ASN A 33 -3.04 12.52 -12.77
CA ASN A 33 -3.72 12.84 -11.51
C ASN A 33 -5.13 13.34 -11.78
N ARG A 34 -6.11 12.79 -11.07
CA ARG A 34 -7.54 13.10 -11.24
C ARG A 34 -7.87 14.59 -11.14
N THR A 35 -7.07 15.36 -10.41
CA THR A 35 -7.26 16.80 -10.21
C THR A 35 -6.12 17.55 -10.90
N TYR A 36 -6.41 18.21 -12.01
CA TYR A 36 -5.40 18.89 -12.83
C TYR A 36 -4.61 19.97 -12.08
N SER A 37 -5.25 20.72 -11.19
CA SER A 37 -4.57 21.76 -10.40
C SER A 37 -3.40 21.22 -9.55
N HIS A 38 -3.37 19.93 -9.23
CA HIS A 38 -2.26 19.30 -8.50
C HIS A 38 -1.05 19.01 -9.40
N ILE A 39 -1.22 19.00 -10.71
CA ILE A 39 -0.18 18.67 -11.69
C ILE A 39 0.10 19.81 -12.69
N GLU A 40 -0.65 20.90 -12.64
CA GLU A 40 -0.52 22.04 -13.57
C GLU A 40 0.91 22.58 -13.62
N VAL A 41 1.57 22.75 -12.48
CA VAL A 41 2.95 23.25 -12.41
C VAL A 41 3.91 22.24 -13.04
N ILE A 42 3.69 20.92 -12.82
CA ILE A 42 4.50 19.86 -13.43
C ILE A 42 4.34 19.90 -14.95
N ALA A 43 3.10 20.06 -15.44
CA ALA A 43 2.80 20.16 -16.88
C ALA A 43 3.51 21.38 -17.51
N LYS A 44 3.40 22.56 -16.87
CA LYS A 44 4.06 23.79 -17.35
C LYS A 44 5.58 23.72 -17.35
N ARG A 45 6.18 23.07 -16.35
CA ARG A 45 7.65 22.89 -16.25
C ARG A 45 8.17 21.73 -17.11
N GLY A 46 7.31 20.78 -17.47
CA GLY A 46 7.67 19.58 -18.19
C GLY A 46 8.41 18.53 -17.34
N GLY A 47 8.34 18.60 -15.99
CA GLY A 47 9.03 17.63 -15.13
C GLY A 47 9.04 17.98 -13.65
N ILE A 48 9.79 17.19 -12.89
CA ILE A 48 9.84 17.22 -11.44
C ILE A 48 11.31 17.23 -10.99
N ASP A 49 11.68 18.16 -10.10
CA ASP A 49 12.96 18.13 -9.40
C ASP A 49 12.94 17.04 -8.32
N LEU A 50 13.93 16.15 -8.36
CA LEU A 50 14.07 15.07 -7.40
C LEU A 50 15.38 15.22 -6.61
N GLU A 51 15.25 15.18 -5.31
CA GLU A 51 16.36 14.97 -4.38
C GLU A 51 16.30 13.54 -3.84
N SER A 52 17.45 12.89 -3.71
CA SER A 52 17.58 11.51 -3.20
C SER A 52 18.78 11.39 -2.29
N PRO A 53 18.84 10.36 -1.42
CA PRO A 53 20.03 10.05 -0.67
C PRO A 53 21.18 9.61 -1.60
N PRO A 54 22.43 9.58 -1.11
CA PRO A 54 23.56 9.11 -1.89
C PRO A 54 23.29 7.75 -2.56
N GLY A 55 23.59 7.66 -3.86
CA GLY A 55 23.31 6.47 -4.68
C GLY A 55 21.93 6.43 -5.33
N GLY A 56 21.01 7.31 -4.96
CA GLY A 56 19.72 7.48 -5.65
C GLY A 56 19.79 8.52 -6.77
N PRO A 57 18.83 8.53 -7.72
CA PRO A 57 18.78 9.50 -8.82
C PRO A 57 18.47 10.91 -8.30
N ILE A 58 19.22 11.91 -8.76
CA ILE A 58 19.07 13.34 -8.41
C ILE A 58 19.00 14.15 -9.70
N GLY A 59 18.12 15.15 -9.75
CA GLY A 59 18.04 16.08 -10.85
C GLY A 59 16.60 16.36 -11.33
N PHE A 60 16.49 16.90 -12.53
CA PHE A 60 15.19 17.19 -13.16
C PHE A 60 14.71 16.00 -13.99
N GLY A 61 13.73 15.27 -13.47
CA GLY A 61 13.05 14.17 -14.16
C GLY A 61 12.05 14.72 -15.19
N LYS A 62 12.40 14.68 -16.47
CA LYS A 62 11.52 15.15 -17.56
C LYS A 62 10.36 14.19 -17.77
N ILE A 63 9.12 14.66 -17.60
CA ILE A 63 7.90 13.88 -17.78
C ILE A 63 7.39 14.10 -19.20
N LYS A 64 7.13 13.02 -19.93
CA LYS A 64 6.71 13.03 -21.33
C LYS A 64 5.30 13.60 -21.50
N LYS A 65 4.37 13.16 -20.64
CA LYS A 65 2.96 13.56 -20.63
C LYS A 65 2.48 13.78 -19.21
N VAL A 66 1.80 14.88 -18.93
CA VAL A 66 1.17 15.19 -17.65
C VAL A 66 -0.28 15.53 -17.93
N THR A 67 -1.22 14.72 -17.43
CA THR A 67 -2.64 14.83 -17.81
C THR A 67 -3.57 14.39 -16.69
N ASP A 68 -4.81 14.87 -16.72
CA ASP A 68 -5.94 14.38 -15.92
C ASP A 68 -6.93 13.54 -16.76
N ASP A 69 -6.57 13.24 -18.01
CA ASP A 69 -7.25 12.26 -18.85
C ASP A 69 -6.56 10.90 -18.74
N ILE A 70 -7.30 9.90 -18.22
CA ILE A 70 -6.76 8.56 -18.00
C ILE A 70 -6.47 7.84 -19.32
N GLN A 71 -7.27 8.04 -20.35
CA GLN A 71 -7.04 7.44 -21.66
C GLN A 71 -5.73 7.92 -22.25
N GLU A 72 -5.48 9.23 -22.23
CA GLU A 72 -4.22 9.80 -22.68
C GLU A 72 -3.02 9.29 -21.87
N ALA A 73 -3.20 9.13 -20.55
CA ALA A 73 -2.14 8.66 -19.67
C ALA A 73 -1.75 7.21 -19.96
N LEU A 74 -2.70 6.36 -20.34
CA LEU A 74 -2.50 4.94 -20.61
C LEU A 74 -2.03 4.64 -22.05
N GLU A 75 -2.04 5.64 -22.95
CA GLU A 75 -1.70 5.46 -24.35
C GLU A 75 -0.27 4.90 -24.54
N GLY A 76 -0.20 3.65 -24.97
CA GLY A 76 1.06 2.94 -25.19
C GLY A 76 1.86 2.63 -23.93
N ALA A 77 1.28 2.78 -22.74
CA ALA A 77 1.91 2.38 -21.49
C ALA A 77 2.13 0.86 -21.46
N GLU A 78 3.33 0.43 -21.10
CA GLU A 78 3.66 -0.96 -20.84
C GLU A 78 3.46 -1.31 -19.36
N ILE A 79 3.80 -0.38 -18.47
CA ILE A 79 3.77 -0.57 -17.02
C ILE A 79 3.04 0.60 -16.36
N ILE A 80 2.03 0.27 -15.55
CA ILE A 80 1.16 1.22 -14.86
C ILE A 80 1.44 1.13 -13.35
N MET A 81 2.06 2.17 -12.80
CA MET A 81 2.38 2.30 -11.38
C MET A 81 1.24 3.03 -10.66
N VAL A 82 0.42 2.34 -9.90
CA VAL A 82 -0.69 2.94 -9.15
C VAL A 82 -0.19 3.41 -7.79
N VAL A 83 0.04 4.73 -7.66
CA VAL A 83 0.65 5.37 -6.48
C VAL A 83 -0.36 6.31 -5.82
N VAL A 84 -1.47 5.74 -5.40
CA VAL A 84 -2.53 6.44 -4.69
C VAL A 84 -2.77 5.78 -3.33
N PRO A 85 -3.43 6.46 -2.36
CA PRO A 85 -3.92 5.79 -1.17
C PRO A 85 -4.81 4.60 -1.53
N SER A 86 -4.72 3.53 -0.76
CA SER A 86 -5.45 2.28 -1.06
C SER A 86 -6.98 2.43 -1.08
N SER A 87 -7.50 3.45 -0.41
CA SER A 87 -8.92 3.84 -0.51
C SER A 87 -9.34 4.33 -1.91
N GLY A 88 -8.38 4.67 -2.76
CA GLY A 88 -8.61 5.07 -4.15
C GLY A 88 -8.47 3.93 -5.17
N HIS A 89 -8.05 2.73 -4.76
CA HIS A 89 -7.81 1.61 -5.70
C HIS A 89 -9.05 1.24 -6.52
N SER A 90 -10.21 1.13 -5.87
CA SER A 90 -11.48 0.83 -6.54
C SER A 90 -11.85 1.88 -7.60
N ASP A 91 -11.64 3.17 -7.29
CA ASP A 91 -11.91 4.25 -8.25
C ASP A 91 -10.93 4.22 -9.42
N ILE A 92 -9.64 3.98 -9.16
CA ILE A 92 -8.63 3.87 -10.22
C ILE A 92 -8.94 2.65 -11.10
N ALA A 93 -9.25 1.49 -10.51
CA ALA A 93 -9.62 0.29 -11.28
C ALA A 93 -10.79 0.56 -12.22
N ARG A 94 -11.82 1.29 -11.74
CA ARG A 94 -13.00 1.64 -12.55
C ARG A 94 -12.66 2.53 -13.73
N ILE A 95 -11.84 3.57 -13.52
CA ILE A 95 -11.50 4.51 -14.61
C ILE A 95 -10.50 3.96 -15.60
N VAL A 96 -9.61 3.01 -15.21
CA VAL A 96 -8.67 2.40 -16.13
C VAL A 96 -9.28 1.24 -16.94
N ALA A 97 -10.30 0.57 -16.40
CA ALA A 97 -10.90 -0.64 -16.99
C ALA A 97 -11.26 -0.50 -18.49
N PRO A 98 -11.90 0.60 -18.97
CA PRO A 98 -12.25 0.75 -20.38
C PRO A 98 -11.06 1.00 -21.31
N HIS A 99 -9.90 1.34 -20.76
CA HIS A 99 -8.73 1.83 -21.52
C HIS A 99 -7.51 0.91 -21.42
N LEU A 100 -7.60 -0.16 -20.62
CA LEU A 100 -6.52 -1.14 -20.53
C LEU A 100 -6.34 -1.90 -21.85
N GLN A 101 -5.09 -2.25 -22.15
CA GLN A 101 -4.70 -2.97 -23.36
C GLN A 101 -3.98 -4.27 -22.99
N ASP A 102 -4.02 -5.23 -23.91
CA ASP A 102 -3.34 -6.51 -23.73
C ASP A 102 -1.83 -6.33 -23.49
N GLY A 103 -1.31 -7.09 -22.53
CA GLY A 103 0.09 -7.09 -22.16
C GLY A 103 0.52 -6.01 -21.18
N GLN A 104 -0.37 -5.10 -20.76
CA GLN A 104 -0.05 -4.10 -19.75
C GLN A 104 0.14 -4.72 -18.36
N ILE A 105 1.08 -4.17 -17.61
CA ILE A 105 1.39 -4.58 -16.23
C ILE A 105 0.93 -3.48 -15.29
N ILE A 106 0.09 -3.83 -14.31
CA ILE A 106 -0.43 -2.91 -13.29
C ILE A 106 0.21 -3.27 -11.95
N ILE A 107 0.81 -2.31 -11.26
CA ILE A 107 1.44 -2.53 -9.96
C ILE A 107 0.91 -1.54 -8.93
N LEU A 108 0.33 -2.04 -7.84
CA LEU A 108 -0.17 -1.22 -6.73
C LEU A 108 0.95 -0.90 -5.73
N HIS A 109 1.12 0.39 -5.41
CA HIS A 109 2.19 0.87 -4.52
C HIS A 109 1.67 1.63 -3.29
N PRO A 110 1.42 0.94 -2.16
CA PRO A 110 1.29 -0.51 -1.96
C PRO A 110 -0.14 -1.02 -2.14
N GLY A 111 -0.31 -2.35 -2.19
CA GLY A 111 -1.63 -2.98 -2.20
C GLY A 111 -2.41 -2.83 -0.89
N ARG A 112 -1.73 -2.77 0.24
CA ARG A 112 -2.33 -2.98 1.57
C ARG A 112 -2.91 -4.39 1.66
N THR A 113 -3.97 -4.60 2.46
CA THR A 113 -4.57 -5.94 2.56
C THR A 113 -5.60 -6.14 1.47
N CYS A 114 -5.44 -7.19 0.66
CA CYS A 114 -6.33 -7.56 -0.46
C CYS A 114 -6.45 -6.48 -1.56
N GLY A 115 -5.43 -5.66 -1.79
CA GLY A 115 -5.49 -4.57 -2.77
C GLY A 115 -5.64 -5.07 -4.20
N ALA A 116 -4.78 -5.99 -4.63
CA ALA A 116 -4.86 -6.59 -5.95
C ALA A 116 -6.15 -7.39 -6.15
N ILE A 117 -6.65 -8.07 -5.11
CA ILE A 117 -7.93 -8.78 -5.16
C ILE A 117 -9.08 -7.80 -5.40
N GLU A 118 -9.13 -6.66 -4.65
CA GLU A 118 -10.14 -5.61 -4.89
C GLU A 118 -10.03 -5.05 -6.31
N PHE A 119 -8.82 -4.71 -6.75
CA PHE A 119 -8.59 -4.13 -8.07
C PHE A 119 -9.08 -5.07 -9.17
N LYS A 120 -8.72 -6.36 -9.12
CA LYS A 120 -9.18 -7.39 -10.06
C LYS A 120 -10.70 -7.55 -10.02
N ALA A 121 -11.31 -7.59 -8.81
CA ALA A 121 -12.75 -7.68 -8.67
C ALA A 121 -13.50 -6.49 -9.30
N VAL A 122 -12.92 -5.27 -9.22
CA VAL A 122 -13.48 -4.09 -9.88
C VAL A 122 -13.32 -4.20 -11.39
N LEU A 123 -12.15 -4.54 -11.92
CA LEU A 123 -11.93 -4.72 -13.36
C LEU A 123 -12.90 -5.75 -13.95
N ASN A 124 -13.16 -6.85 -13.24
CA ASN A 124 -14.14 -7.87 -13.66
C ASN A 124 -15.58 -7.31 -13.68
N ARG A 125 -15.98 -6.53 -12.67
CA ARG A 125 -17.30 -5.88 -12.64
C ARG A 125 -17.49 -4.87 -13.77
N GLU A 126 -16.43 -4.13 -14.10
CA GLU A 126 -16.40 -3.19 -15.23
C GLU A 126 -16.23 -3.91 -16.59
N LYS A 127 -16.18 -5.24 -16.60
CA LYS A 127 -16.03 -6.07 -17.81
C LYS A 127 -14.81 -5.73 -18.65
N CYS A 128 -13.68 -5.46 -17.99
CA CYS A 128 -12.41 -5.23 -18.67
C CYS A 128 -12.07 -6.46 -19.54
N ALA A 129 -11.88 -6.24 -20.84
CA ALA A 129 -11.62 -7.31 -21.79
C ALA A 129 -10.12 -7.54 -22.05
N ALA A 130 -9.25 -6.65 -21.57
CA ALA A 130 -7.81 -6.74 -21.79
C ALA A 130 -7.18 -7.89 -21.00
N ASN A 131 -6.17 -8.53 -21.57
CA ASN A 131 -5.27 -9.44 -20.86
C ASN A 131 -4.12 -8.64 -20.23
N TYR A 132 -4.15 -8.46 -18.93
CA TYR A 132 -3.18 -7.68 -18.15
C TYR A 132 -2.54 -8.53 -17.06
N LEU A 133 -1.36 -8.11 -16.60
CA LEU A 133 -0.75 -8.61 -15.37
C LEU A 133 -1.04 -7.62 -14.24
N LEU A 134 -1.40 -8.13 -13.07
CA LEU A 134 -1.69 -7.30 -11.88
C LEU A 134 -0.82 -7.74 -10.73
N ALA A 135 -0.14 -6.80 -10.08
CA ALA A 135 0.69 -7.07 -8.91
C ALA A 135 0.51 -6.01 -7.83
N GLU A 136 0.95 -6.32 -6.61
CA GLU A 136 1.02 -5.36 -5.51
C GLU A 136 2.34 -5.48 -4.76
N ALA A 137 2.86 -4.35 -4.32
CA ALA A 137 3.97 -4.29 -3.38
C ALA A 137 3.44 -4.35 -1.93
N GLU A 138 4.14 -5.07 -1.05
CA GLU A 138 3.82 -5.15 0.39
C GLU A 138 3.83 -3.76 1.04
N THR A 139 4.76 -2.92 0.62
CA THR A 139 4.89 -1.54 1.11
C THR A 139 5.39 -0.62 0.00
N PHE A 140 5.23 0.69 0.18
CA PHE A 140 5.80 1.65 -0.77
C PHE A 140 7.33 1.63 -0.68
N ILE A 141 8.00 1.68 -1.85
CA ILE A 141 9.45 1.52 -1.94
C ILE A 141 10.24 2.66 -1.31
N TYR A 142 9.65 3.86 -1.23
CA TYR A 142 10.33 5.04 -0.68
C TYR A 142 9.78 5.49 0.67
N ALA A 143 10.67 6.13 1.46
CA ALA A 143 10.28 7.20 2.36
C ALA A 143 10.47 8.50 1.59
N SER A 144 9.38 9.22 1.24
CA SER A 144 9.43 10.40 0.38
C SER A 144 8.42 11.47 0.77
N ARG A 145 8.71 12.72 0.39
CA ARG A 145 7.78 13.86 0.49
C ARG A 145 7.81 14.71 -0.77
N SER A 146 6.67 15.35 -1.04
CA SER A 146 6.57 16.46 -1.98
C SER A 146 6.96 17.73 -1.24
N GLU A 147 7.99 18.43 -1.71
CA GLU A 147 8.49 19.68 -1.12
C GLU A 147 7.95 20.92 -1.84
N GLY A 148 7.24 20.70 -2.95
CA GLY A 148 6.62 21.75 -3.74
C GLY A 148 5.72 21.18 -4.84
N PRO A 149 5.11 22.05 -5.63
CA PRO A 149 4.19 21.63 -6.70
C PRO A 149 4.83 20.66 -7.71
N SER A 150 6.13 20.87 -8.05
CA SER A 150 6.91 20.01 -8.95
C SER A 150 8.26 19.61 -8.35
N GLN A 151 8.30 19.37 -7.03
CA GLN A 151 9.49 18.99 -6.29
C GLN A 151 9.17 17.80 -5.39
N ALA A 152 10.09 16.84 -5.33
CA ALA A 152 9.99 15.67 -4.47
C ALA A 152 11.34 15.35 -3.85
N ARG A 153 11.31 14.81 -2.63
CA ARG A 153 12.49 14.28 -1.95
C ARG A 153 12.26 12.86 -1.52
N ILE A 154 13.22 11.99 -1.84
CA ILE A 154 13.34 10.64 -1.31
C ILE A 154 14.33 10.71 -0.14
N PHE A 155 13.88 10.33 1.06
CA PHE A 155 14.74 10.23 2.23
C PHE A 155 15.44 8.86 2.31
N ARG A 156 14.77 7.82 1.82
CA ARG A 156 15.29 6.46 1.79
C ARG A 156 14.61 5.64 0.67
N ILE A 157 15.41 4.86 -0.03
CA ILE A 157 14.96 3.77 -0.89
C ILE A 157 15.12 2.49 -0.06
N LYS A 158 14.09 1.66 0.03
CA LYS A 158 14.16 0.39 0.75
C LYS A 158 15.01 -0.61 -0.01
N GLU A 159 15.74 -1.43 0.70
CA GLU A 159 16.68 -2.41 0.11
C GLU A 159 15.96 -3.62 -0.50
N ALA A 160 14.86 -4.04 0.14
CA ALA A 160 14.04 -5.15 -0.32
C ALA A 160 12.55 -4.89 -0.03
N VAL A 161 11.71 -5.05 -1.05
CA VAL A 161 10.25 -4.89 -0.96
C VAL A 161 9.60 -6.09 -1.63
N PRO A 162 8.90 -6.96 -0.86
CA PRO A 162 8.12 -8.03 -1.44
C PRO A 162 7.04 -7.50 -2.40
N LEU A 163 6.96 -8.12 -3.57
CA LEU A 163 5.95 -7.85 -4.59
C LEU A 163 5.37 -9.18 -5.06
N ALA A 164 4.05 -9.25 -5.16
CA ALA A 164 3.37 -10.43 -5.65
C ALA A 164 2.36 -10.08 -6.72
N ALA A 165 2.29 -10.89 -7.77
CA ALA A 165 1.24 -10.82 -8.76
C ALA A 165 -0.03 -11.57 -8.31
N LEU A 166 -1.13 -11.30 -8.96
CA LEU A 166 -2.40 -12.01 -8.85
C LEU A 166 -2.86 -12.46 -10.26
N PRO A 167 -2.64 -13.73 -10.61
CA PRO A 167 -2.10 -14.83 -9.79
C PRO A 167 -0.60 -14.76 -9.56
N ALA A 168 -0.12 -15.47 -8.52
CA ALA A 168 1.29 -15.45 -8.12
C ALA A 168 2.23 -16.05 -9.17
N ILE A 169 1.76 -16.96 -10.00
CA ILE A 169 2.52 -17.54 -11.12
C ILE A 169 3.09 -16.48 -12.07
N ASP A 170 2.49 -15.30 -12.12
CA ASP A 170 2.92 -14.18 -12.97
C ASP A 170 4.02 -13.32 -12.30
N THR A 171 4.32 -13.53 -11.02
CA THR A 171 5.29 -12.71 -10.26
C THR A 171 6.66 -12.64 -10.94
N PRO A 172 7.26 -13.73 -11.44
CA PRO A 172 8.56 -13.66 -12.14
C PRO A 172 8.54 -12.74 -13.36
N THR A 173 7.45 -12.76 -14.14
CA THR A 173 7.27 -11.91 -15.33
C THR A 173 7.20 -10.43 -14.94
N VAL A 174 6.45 -10.10 -13.89
CA VAL A 174 6.34 -8.73 -13.38
C VAL A 174 7.68 -8.23 -12.84
N LEU A 175 8.38 -9.03 -12.04
CA LEU A 175 9.70 -8.66 -11.49
C LEU A 175 10.72 -8.41 -12.62
N ALA A 176 10.82 -9.31 -13.59
CA ALA A 176 11.71 -9.16 -14.74
C ALA A 176 11.42 -7.88 -15.56
N ALA A 177 10.15 -7.46 -15.61
CA ALA A 177 9.76 -6.25 -16.33
C ALA A 177 10.28 -4.96 -15.70
N ILE A 178 10.50 -4.94 -14.36
CA ILE A 178 10.87 -3.74 -13.59
C ILE A 178 12.25 -3.81 -12.94
N GLU A 179 12.94 -4.96 -12.96
CA GLU A 179 14.24 -5.17 -12.31
C GLU A 179 15.29 -4.12 -12.72
N HIS A 180 15.28 -3.71 -13.98
CA HIS A 180 16.25 -2.74 -14.52
C HIS A 180 16.12 -1.31 -13.93
N VAL A 181 14.99 -0.98 -13.30
CA VAL A 181 14.72 0.30 -12.61
C VAL A 181 14.52 0.13 -11.12
N TYR A 182 14.02 -1.01 -10.68
CA TYR A 182 13.72 -1.30 -9.28
C TYR A 182 14.18 -2.71 -8.87
N PRO A 183 15.49 -2.95 -8.79
CA PRO A 183 16.03 -4.25 -8.34
C PRO A 183 15.68 -4.58 -6.88
N GLN A 184 15.11 -3.63 -6.15
CA GLN A 184 14.69 -3.81 -4.76
C GLN A 184 13.41 -4.64 -4.62
N PHE A 185 12.61 -4.80 -5.69
CA PHE A 185 11.45 -5.67 -5.61
C PHE A 185 11.88 -7.14 -5.68
N ILE A 186 11.42 -7.90 -4.69
CA ILE A 186 11.69 -9.33 -4.54
C ILE A 186 10.38 -10.10 -4.53
N ASP A 187 10.44 -11.41 -4.77
CA ASP A 187 9.26 -12.27 -4.72
C ASP A 187 8.56 -12.21 -3.36
N GLY A 188 7.28 -11.84 -3.37
CA GLY A 188 6.39 -11.71 -2.22
C GLY A 188 5.52 -12.93 -1.99
N VAL A 189 5.77 -14.04 -2.67
CA VAL A 189 5.04 -15.31 -2.66
C VAL A 189 3.66 -15.17 -3.31
N ASN A 190 2.69 -14.50 -2.66
CA ASN A 190 1.38 -14.19 -3.22
C ASN A 190 0.76 -12.98 -2.50
N VAL A 191 -0.37 -12.49 -3.01
CA VAL A 191 -1.04 -11.27 -2.50
C VAL A 191 -1.66 -11.45 -1.11
N LEU A 192 -1.91 -12.66 -0.62
CA LEU A 192 -2.27 -12.88 0.77
C LEU A 192 -1.06 -12.70 1.70
N GLN A 193 0.12 -13.16 1.27
CA GLN A 193 1.37 -12.98 2.01
C GLN A 193 1.72 -11.49 2.14
N THR A 194 1.72 -10.73 1.03
CA THR A 194 2.00 -9.29 1.05
C THR A 194 0.97 -8.52 1.86
N GLY A 195 -0.32 -8.84 1.67
CA GLY A 195 -1.43 -8.18 2.35
C GLY A 195 -1.50 -8.46 3.86
N LEU A 196 -1.16 -9.69 4.29
CA LEU A 196 -1.15 -10.05 5.71
C LEU A 196 0.16 -9.66 6.41
N ASN A 197 1.23 -9.32 5.70
CA ASN A 197 2.43 -8.69 6.26
C ASN A 197 2.33 -7.16 6.40
N ASN A 198 1.16 -6.58 6.18
CA ASN A 198 0.94 -5.15 6.31
C ASN A 198 1.05 -4.66 7.76
N MET A 199 2.23 -4.22 8.18
CA MET A 199 2.49 -3.70 9.54
C MET A 199 1.76 -2.38 9.82
N GLY A 200 1.40 -1.62 8.79
CA GLY A 200 0.57 -0.42 8.94
C GLY A 200 -0.78 -0.72 9.60
N ALA A 201 -1.37 -1.88 9.31
CA ALA A 201 -2.61 -2.35 9.94
C ALA A 201 -2.47 -2.57 11.45
N VAL A 202 -1.30 -3.06 11.89
CA VAL A 202 -1.03 -3.34 13.31
C VAL A 202 -0.82 -2.05 14.10
N PHE A 203 0.02 -1.14 13.57
CA PHE A 203 0.45 0.03 14.34
C PHE A 203 -0.49 1.22 14.21
N HIS A 204 -0.82 1.64 12.99
CA HIS A 204 -1.40 2.96 12.75
C HIS A 204 -2.78 3.17 13.36
N PRO A 205 -3.80 2.32 13.11
CA PRO A 205 -5.16 2.58 13.61
C PRO A 205 -5.24 2.53 15.12
N ALA A 206 -4.72 1.47 15.72
CA ALA A 206 -4.80 1.28 17.17
C ALA A 206 -4.05 2.38 17.91
N LEU A 207 -2.85 2.73 17.44
CA LEU A 207 -2.05 3.78 18.08
C LEU A 207 -2.74 5.15 17.97
N ALA A 208 -3.30 5.50 16.82
CA ALA A 208 -4.03 6.77 16.64
C ALA A 208 -5.31 6.81 17.49
N ILE A 209 -6.09 5.73 17.52
CA ILE A 209 -7.35 5.64 18.25
C ILE A 209 -7.13 5.68 19.76
N LEU A 210 -6.13 4.94 20.27
CA LEU A 210 -5.82 4.90 21.71
C LEU A 210 -5.17 6.19 22.23
N ASN A 211 -4.66 7.04 21.33
CA ASN A 211 -4.15 8.37 21.66
C ASN A 211 -5.08 9.51 21.18
N ALA A 212 -6.35 9.22 20.88
CA ALA A 212 -7.27 10.20 20.31
C ALA A 212 -7.35 11.50 21.13
N GLY A 213 -7.57 11.41 22.42
CA GLY A 213 -7.64 12.59 23.29
C GLY A 213 -6.33 13.37 23.34
N ARG A 214 -5.17 12.69 23.28
CA ARG A 214 -3.87 13.35 23.22
C ARG A 214 -3.63 14.05 21.89
N ILE A 215 -3.96 13.39 20.78
CA ILE A 215 -3.86 13.98 19.42
C ILE A 215 -4.68 15.28 19.36
N GLU A 216 -5.92 15.26 19.79
CA GLU A 216 -6.81 16.44 19.74
C GLU A 216 -6.36 17.56 20.67
N SER A 217 -5.97 17.24 21.91
CA SER A 217 -5.58 18.24 22.92
C SER A 217 -4.23 18.88 22.63
N THR A 218 -3.30 18.18 21.97
CA THR A 218 -1.96 18.68 21.66
C THR A 218 -1.78 19.02 20.17
N HIS A 219 -2.80 18.83 19.34
CA HIS A 219 -2.68 18.93 17.87
C HIS A 219 -1.53 18.09 17.30
N GLY A 220 -1.29 16.91 17.92
CA GLY A 220 -0.25 15.97 17.51
C GLY A 220 1.16 16.32 17.98
N ASP A 221 1.33 17.28 18.88
CA ASP A 221 2.63 17.68 19.44
C ASP A 221 3.13 16.66 20.47
N PHE A 222 3.46 15.47 20.00
CA PHE A 222 4.16 14.41 20.71
C PHE A 222 4.70 13.37 19.71
N GLN A 223 5.70 12.61 20.14
CA GLN A 223 6.29 11.57 19.28
C GLN A 223 5.36 10.35 19.20
N PHE A 224 4.85 10.08 18.00
CA PHE A 224 3.77 9.12 17.78
C PHE A 224 4.08 7.71 18.30
N TYR A 225 5.27 7.19 17.99
CA TYR A 225 5.67 5.85 18.43
C TYR A 225 6.30 5.85 19.83
N VAL A 226 7.12 6.83 20.14
CA VAL A 226 7.86 6.87 21.42
C VAL A 226 6.93 7.23 22.58
N ASP A 227 6.17 8.33 22.46
CA ASP A 227 5.27 8.76 23.52
C ASP A 227 3.90 8.09 23.48
N GLY A 228 3.47 7.69 22.27
CA GLY A 228 2.14 7.10 22.06
C GLY A 228 2.06 5.62 22.41
N VAL A 229 3.17 4.88 22.32
CA VAL A 229 3.21 3.45 22.69
C VAL A 229 3.60 3.31 24.16
N THR A 230 2.61 3.19 25.01
CA THR A 230 2.78 2.81 26.43
C THR A 230 2.76 1.29 26.58
N PRO A 231 3.15 0.72 27.74
CA PRO A 231 3.05 -0.73 27.97
C PRO A 231 1.65 -1.30 27.74
N SER A 232 0.58 -0.54 28.06
CA SER A 232 -0.80 -0.96 27.82
C SER A 232 -1.18 -0.89 26.35
N VAL A 233 -0.76 0.15 25.63
CA VAL A 233 -0.97 0.28 24.19
C VAL A 233 -0.24 -0.84 23.45
N ALA A 234 1.00 -1.15 23.83
CA ALA A 234 1.77 -2.24 23.23
C ALA A 234 1.07 -3.61 23.38
N LYS A 235 0.36 -3.87 24.49
CA LYS A 235 -0.45 -5.09 24.65
C LYS A 235 -1.60 -5.17 23.65
N VAL A 236 -2.23 -4.04 23.33
CA VAL A 236 -3.30 -3.99 22.29
C VAL A 236 -2.69 -4.25 20.93
N LEU A 237 -1.57 -3.60 20.58
CA LEU A 237 -0.85 -3.83 19.32
C LEU A 237 -0.44 -5.31 19.17
N ALA A 238 0.12 -5.91 20.22
CA ALA A 238 0.50 -7.33 20.23
C ALA A 238 -0.72 -8.26 20.08
N THR A 239 -1.90 -7.87 20.58
CA THR A 239 -3.14 -8.64 20.42
C THR A 239 -3.61 -8.61 18.98
N ILE A 240 -3.65 -7.43 18.33
CA ILE A 240 -3.99 -7.27 16.93
C ILE A 240 -3.03 -8.06 16.04
N ASP A 241 -1.73 -7.98 16.34
CA ASP A 241 -0.70 -8.70 15.60
C ASP A 241 -0.87 -10.22 15.71
N ARG A 242 -1.13 -10.74 16.90
CA ARG A 242 -1.39 -12.17 17.12
C ARG A 242 -2.64 -12.64 16.37
N GLU A 243 -3.74 -11.88 16.40
CA GLU A 243 -4.94 -12.20 15.62
C GLU A 243 -4.63 -12.26 14.12
N ARG A 244 -3.92 -11.26 13.57
CA ARG A 244 -3.48 -11.23 12.17
C ARG A 244 -2.62 -12.43 11.78
N VAL A 245 -1.63 -12.77 12.60
CA VAL A 245 -0.74 -13.93 12.36
C VAL A 245 -1.52 -15.24 12.44
N THR A 246 -2.47 -15.36 13.37
CA THR A 246 -3.34 -16.53 13.48
C THR A 246 -4.23 -16.69 12.24
N ILE A 247 -4.79 -15.59 11.73
CA ILE A 247 -5.56 -15.58 10.47
C ILE A 247 -4.69 -16.04 9.30
N ALA A 248 -3.48 -15.49 9.18
CA ALA A 248 -2.53 -15.91 8.16
C ALA A 248 -2.23 -17.41 8.23
N SER A 249 -1.97 -17.93 9.44
CA SER A 249 -1.73 -19.37 9.66
C SER A 249 -2.92 -20.24 9.26
N ALA A 250 -4.16 -19.80 9.54
CA ALA A 250 -5.38 -20.50 9.12
C ALA A 250 -5.54 -20.54 7.58
N LEU A 251 -4.93 -19.59 6.88
CA LEU A 251 -4.89 -19.54 5.40
C LEU A 251 -3.64 -20.22 4.81
N GLY A 252 -2.82 -20.89 5.64
CA GLY A 252 -1.55 -21.49 5.20
C GLY A 252 -0.45 -20.47 4.86
N ILE A 253 -0.61 -19.23 5.29
CA ILE A 253 0.33 -18.13 5.05
C ILE A 253 1.25 -17.94 6.27
N ARG A 254 2.55 -17.81 6.03
CA ARG A 254 3.53 -17.47 7.08
C ARG A 254 3.70 -15.96 7.21
N ALA A 255 2.79 -15.30 7.93
CA ALA A 255 2.97 -13.88 8.24
C ALA A 255 4.04 -13.68 9.33
N ARG A 256 4.85 -12.63 9.16
CA ARG A 256 5.82 -12.20 10.19
C ARG A 256 5.07 -11.52 11.32
N THR A 257 5.47 -11.81 12.56
CA THR A 257 5.03 -10.99 13.71
C THR A 257 5.60 -9.58 13.64
N ALA A 258 4.98 -8.63 14.35
CA ALA A 258 5.52 -7.27 14.45
C ALA A 258 6.95 -7.24 15.04
N MET A 259 7.25 -8.13 15.98
CA MET A 259 8.59 -8.32 16.57
C MET A 259 9.60 -8.81 15.51
N GLU A 260 9.26 -9.87 14.76
CA GLU A 260 10.11 -10.37 13.67
C GLU A 260 10.33 -9.31 12.60
N TRP A 261 9.29 -8.56 12.25
CA TRP A 261 9.42 -7.47 11.28
C TRP A 261 10.37 -6.35 11.76
N LEU A 262 10.25 -5.92 13.02
CA LEU A 262 11.17 -4.94 13.61
C LEU A 262 12.62 -5.44 13.61
N SER A 263 12.82 -6.70 13.95
CA SER A 263 14.14 -7.32 13.91
C SER A 263 14.73 -7.36 12.50
N LEU A 264 13.95 -7.80 11.50
CA LEU A 264 14.43 -7.94 10.13
C LEU A 264 14.62 -6.58 9.42
N ALA A 265 13.69 -5.64 9.62
CA ALA A 265 13.71 -4.37 8.91
C ALA A 265 14.68 -3.34 9.51
N TYR A 266 14.96 -3.44 10.82
CA TYR A 266 15.70 -2.43 11.56
C TYR A 266 16.80 -2.99 12.46
N ASN A 267 16.96 -4.30 12.52
CA ASN A 267 17.90 -4.97 13.46
C ASN A 267 17.64 -4.58 14.92
N VAL A 268 16.37 -4.50 15.31
CA VAL A 268 15.93 -4.07 16.64
C VAL A 268 15.33 -5.25 17.39
N HIS A 269 15.67 -5.39 18.66
CA HIS A 269 15.26 -6.48 19.54
C HIS A 269 14.67 -5.93 20.84
N GLY A 270 13.85 -6.73 21.52
CA GLY A 270 13.28 -6.48 22.83
C GLY A 270 12.60 -7.75 23.34
N GLU A 271 12.38 -7.87 24.63
CA GLU A 271 11.58 -8.97 25.22
C GLU A 271 10.08 -8.80 24.94
N THR A 272 9.66 -7.55 24.74
CA THR A 272 8.28 -7.15 24.47
C THR A 272 8.20 -6.26 23.24
N LEU A 273 7.00 -6.17 22.63
CA LEU A 273 6.75 -5.23 21.53
C LEU A 273 6.97 -3.77 21.96
N TYR A 274 6.69 -3.45 23.25
CA TYR A 274 6.98 -2.14 23.83
C TYR A 274 8.47 -1.81 23.72
N GLU A 275 9.33 -2.69 24.20
CA GLU A 275 10.77 -2.50 24.17
C GLU A 275 11.31 -2.44 22.75
N ALA A 276 10.87 -3.34 21.88
CA ALA A 276 11.30 -3.35 20.49
C ALA A 276 10.97 -2.02 19.77
N ILE A 277 9.79 -1.46 20.00
CA ILE A 277 9.39 -0.16 19.42
C ILE A 277 10.25 0.97 19.98
N HIS A 278 10.53 1.00 21.28
CA HIS A 278 11.34 2.05 21.92
C HIS A 278 12.83 1.94 21.57
N ASN A 279 13.33 0.75 21.30
CA ASN A 279 14.69 0.53 20.83
C ASN A 279 14.89 0.95 19.36
N GLN A 280 13.80 1.20 18.60
CA GLN A 280 13.88 1.65 17.22
C GLN A 280 14.13 3.16 17.14
N THR A 281 15.42 3.52 17.00
CA THR A 281 15.85 4.93 16.95
C THR A 281 15.26 5.73 15.77
N GLY A 282 14.90 5.06 14.67
CA GLY A 282 14.26 5.69 13.52
C GLY A 282 12.83 6.17 13.78
N TYR A 283 12.24 5.84 14.94
CA TYR A 283 10.94 6.35 15.36
C TYR A 283 11.01 7.69 16.11
N TYR A 284 12.20 8.09 16.56
CA TYR A 284 12.41 9.39 17.18
C TYR A 284 12.15 10.52 16.19
N GLY A 285 11.46 11.56 16.64
CA GLY A 285 11.12 12.73 15.81
C GLY A 285 9.94 12.52 14.87
N ILE A 286 9.28 11.35 14.88
CA ILE A 286 8.03 11.14 14.14
C ILE A 286 6.87 11.62 15.00
N ASN A 287 6.35 12.81 14.70
CA ASN A 287 5.22 13.39 15.42
C ASN A 287 3.91 12.67 15.06
N ALA A 288 2.96 12.73 16.01
CA ALA A 288 1.61 12.27 15.79
C ALA A 288 0.89 13.12 14.71
N PRO A 289 -0.17 12.58 14.08
CA PRO A 289 -1.00 13.40 13.20
C PRO A 289 -1.66 14.54 13.99
N SER A 290 -1.80 15.70 13.36
CA SER A 290 -2.40 16.88 14.01
C SER A 290 -3.92 16.75 14.24
N THR A 291 -4.56 15.81 13.57
CA THR A 291 -6.00 15.51 13.67
C THR A 291 -6.25 14.02 13.55
N LEU A 292 -7.42 13.57 14.02
CA LEU A 292 -7.85 12.18 13.84
C LEU A 292 -8.28 11.88 12.40
N ILE A 293 -8.68 12.88 11.62
CA ILE A 293 -8.98 12.71 10.19
C ILE A 293 -7.66 12.53 9.43
N HIS A 294 -7.05 11.39 9.64
CA HIS A 294 -5.76 11.03 9.07
C HIS A 294 -5.80 9.64 8.46
N ARG A 295 -4.94 9.37 7.47
CA ARG A 295 -4.88 8.09 6.78
C ARG A 295 -4.66 6.89 7.70
N TYR A 296 -4.06 7.08 8.86
CA TYR A 296 -3.89 6.02 9.87
C TYR A 296 -5.22 5.41 10.33
N ILE A 297 -6.33 6.16 10.22
CA ILE A 297 -7.68 5.65 10.49
C ILE A 297 -8.46 5.54 9.17
N THR A 298 -8.52 6.61 8.37
CA THR A 298 -9.38 6.68 7.19
C THR A 298 -8.99 5.72 6.06
N GLU A 299 -7.74 5.26 6.03
CA GLU A 299 -7.24 4.28 5.06
C GLU A 299 -7.00 2.91 5.73
N ASP A 300 -6.23 2.87 6.83
CA ASP A 300 -5.78 1.59 7.39
C ASP A 300 -6.93 0.81 8.08
N VAL A 301 -7.97 1.47 8.62
CA VAL A 301 -9.13 0.75 9.14
C VAL A 301 -9.89 0.05 8.01
N PRO A 302 -10.44 0.75 6.98
CA PRO A 302 -11.25 0.10 5.97
C PRO A 302 -10.46 -0.77 4.98
N MET A 303 -9.20 -0.42 4.66
CA MET A 303 -8.41 -1.10 3.63
C MET A 303 -7.42 -2.13 4.19
N SER A 304 -7.34 -2.27 5.53
CA SER A 304 -6.44 -3.21 6.17
C SER A 304 -7.14 -3.99 7.29
N LEU A 305 -7.62 -3.35 8.36
CA LEU A 305 -8.25 -4.06 9.48
C LEU A 305 -9.55 -4.76 9.08
N VAL A 306 -10.41 -4.10 8.29
CA VAL A 306 -11.68 -4.69 7.82
C VAL A 306 -11.46 -5.98 7.03
N PRO A 307 -10.60 -6.03 5.96
CA PRO A 307 -10.37 -7.28 5.25
C PRO A 307 -9.70 -8.35 6.13
N ILE A 308 -8.78 -7.98 7.04
CA ILE A 308 -8.18 -8.94 7.98
C ILE A 308 -9.25 -9.55 8.89
N ALA A 309 -10.12 -8.72 9.49
CA ALA A 309 -11.20 -9.20 10.35
C ALA A 309 -12.20 -10.07 9.57
N ALA A 310 -12.57 -9.66 8.37
CA ALA A 310 -13.49 -10.43 7.52
C ALA A 310 -12.94 -11.81 7.14
N LEU A 311 -11.63 -11.91 6.86
CA LEU A 311 -10.96 -13.20 6.64
C LEU A 311 -10.97 -14.04 7.94
N GLY A 312 -10.66 -13.42 9.09
CA GLY A 312 -10.70 -14.12 10.37
C GLY A 312 -12.09 -14.70 10.69
N GLU A 313 -13.13 -13.90 10.59
CA GLU A 313 -14.53 -14.33 10.82
C GLU A 313 -14.91 -15.46 9.85
N ARG A 314 -14.57 -15.34 8.57
CA ARG A 314 -14.89 -16.34 7.53
C ARG A 314 -14.24 -17.70 7.82
N TYR A 315 -13.01 -17.70 8.29
CA TYR A 315 -12.23 -18.93 8.51
C TYR A 315 -12.12 -19.34 9.98
N GLY A 316 -13.00 -18.82 10.84
CA GLY A 316 -13.19 -19.29 12.22
C GLY A 316 -12.10 -18.85 13.18
N VAL A 317 -11.38 -17.77 12.89
CA VAL A 317 -10.38 -17.18 13.79
C VAL A 317 -10.98 -16.02 14.57
N SER A 318 -10.73 -15.96 15.87
CA SER A 318 -11.18 -14.84 16.71
C SER A 318 -10.48 -13.54 16.33
N VAL A 319 -11.25 -12.47 16.16
CA VAL A 319 -10.82 -11.12 15.74
C VAL A 319 -11.32 -10.04 16.71
N ASN A 320 -11.45 -10.36 17.99
CA ASN A 320 -12.05 -9.49 18.99
C ASN A 320 -11.26 -8.17 19.17
N GLY A 321 -9.93 -8.23 19.17
CA GLY A 321 -9.06 -7.06 19.27
C GLY A 321 -9.17 -6.18 18.05
N ILE A 322 -9.09 -6.77 16.84
CA ILE A 322 -9.23 -6.06 15.57
C ILE A 322 -10.60 -5.40 15.48
N ASN A 323 -11.68 -6.13 15.79
CA ASN A 323 -13.05 -5.61 15.77
C ASN A 323 -13.26 -4.46 16.76
N ALA A 324 -12.62 -4.51 17.93
CA ALA A 324 -12.69 -3.42 18.90
C ALA A 324 -12.11 -2.12 18.33
N ILE A 325 -10.96 -2.20 17.65
CA ILE A 325 -10.33 -1.03 17.00
C ILE A 325 -11.17 -0.50 15.83
N ILE A 326 -11.70 -1.38 14.98
CA ILE A 326 -12.62 -0.97 13.89
C ILE A 326 -13.83 -0.23 14.47
N ARG A 327 -14.44 -0.78 15.53
CA ARG A 327 -15.63 -0.19 16.16
C ARG A 327 -15.35 1.17 16.77
N LEU A 328 -14.23 1.34 17.47
CA LEU A 328 -13.80 2.63 18.00
C LEU A 328 -13.55 3.64 16.86
N GLY A 329 -12.89 3.23 15.79
CA GLY A 329 -12.71 4.07 14.60
C GLY A 329 -14.04 4.51 13.98
N CYS A 330 -15.04 3.62 13.90
CA CYS A 330 -16.38 3.95 13.41
C CYS A 330 -17.05 5.02 14.29
N ILE A 331 -16.94 4.89 15.60
CA ILE A 331 -17.51 5.84 16.58
C ILE A 331 -16.85 7.21 16.46
N LEU A 332 -15.51 7.26 16.50
CA LEU A 332 -14.75 8.51 16.46
C LEU A 332 -15.01 9.31 15.18
N HIS A 333 -15.21 8.63 14.06
CA HIS A 333 -15.42 9.29 12.75
C HIS A 333 -16.90 9.35 12.32
N SER A 334 -17.84 8.88 13.15
CA SER A 334 -19.26 8.75 12.77
C SER A 334 -19.42 8.10 11.39
N THR A 335 -18.63 7.04 11.12
CA THR A 335 -18.48 6.41 9.82
C THR A 335 -18.54 4.90 9.97
N ASP A 336 -19.34 4.23 9.13
CA ASP A 336 -19.33 2.78 9.02
C ASP A 336 -18.16 2.31 8.15
N TYR A 337 -17.05 1.94 8.80
CA TYR A 337 -15.88 1.43 8.13
C TYR A 337 -16.04 0.01 7.58
N TRP A 338 -16.96 -0.80 8.15
CA TRP A 338 -17.32 -2.08 7.55
C TRP A 338 -17.95 -1.89 6.18
N ARG A 339 -18.92 -0.97 6.07
CA ARG A 339 -19.54 -0.64 4.81
C ARG A 339 -18.57 -0.04 3.79
N LYS A 340 -17.63 0.81 4.23
CA LYS A 340 -16.63 1.44 3.35
C LYS A 340 -15.50 0.49 2.96
N GLY A 341 -15.14 -0.44 3.85
CA GLY A 341 -13.97 -1.29 3.73
C GLY A 341 -14.08 -2.41 2.69
N ARG A 342 -12.99 -3.14 2.56
CA ARG A 342 -12.84 -4.32 1.70
C ARG A 342 -13.46 -5.54 2.35
N THR A 343 -14.78 -5.71 2.22
CA THR A 343 -15.47 -6.92 2.65
C THR A 343 -15.27 -8.05 1.66
N LEU A 344 -15.41 -9.31 2.10
CA LEU A 344 -15.23 -10.48 1.21
C LEU A 344 -16.21 -10.50 0.04
N ASP A 345 -17.42 -9.96 0.22
CA ASP A 345 -18.39 -9.76 -0.87
C ASP A 345 -17.86 -8.81 -1.95
N LYS A 346 -17.28 -7.66 -1.54
CA LYS A 346 -16.69 -6.70 -2.49
C LYS A 346 -15.47 -7.26 -3.18
N LEU A 347 -14.74 -8.12 -2.50
CA LEU A 347 -13.56 -8.79 -3.03
C LEU A 347 -13.92 -9.96 -3.97
N GLY A 348 -15.19 -10.45 -3.93
CA GLY A 348 -15.62 -11.60 -4.71
C GLY A 348 -15.06 -12.94 -4.23
N ILE A 349 -14.65 -13.03 -2.95
CA ILE A 349 -14.01 -14.23 -2.38
C ILE A 349 -14.75 -14.80 -1.17
N LYS A 350 -15.96 -14.31 -0.88
CA LYS A 350 -16.74 -14.68 0.31
C LYS A 350 -17.04 -16.17 0.41
N ASP A 351 -17.35 -16.79 -0.72
CA ASP A 351 -17.81 -18.17 -0.76
C ASP A 351 -16.66 -19.18 -0.93
N LEU A 352 -15.44 -18.70 -1.16
CA LEU A 352 -14.27 -19.56 -1.35
C LEU A 352 -13.89 -20.26 -0.05
N SER A 353 -13.57 -21.55 -0.14
CA SER A 353 -12.83 -22.29 0.87
C SER A 353 -11.37 -21.83 0.92
N VAL A 354 -10.61 -22.23 1.95
CA VAL A 354 -9.17 -21.94 2.03
C VAL A 354 -8.43 -22.46 0.79
N SER A 355 -8.74 -23.68 0.35
CA SER A 355 -8.10 -24.30 -0.81
C SER A 355 -8.39 -23.54 -2.10
N GLU A 356 -9.65 -23.12 -2.33
CA GLU A 356 -10.05 -22.34 -3.50
C GLU A 356 -9.43 -20.95 -3.48
N LEU A 357 -9.39 -20.29 -2.32
CA LEU A 357 -8.71 -19.00 -2.18
C LEU A 357 -7.20 -19.12 -2.47
N THR A 358 -6.57 -20.19 -1.99
CA THR A 358 -5.15 -20.48 -2.25
C THR A 358 -4.91 -20.69 -3.74
N LEU A 359 -5.75 -21.48 -4.40
CA LEU A 359 -5.67 -21.73 -5.84
C LEU A 359 -5.88 -20.44 -6.64
N TYR A 360 -6.87 -19.65 -6.25
CA TYR A 360 -7.16 -18.35 -6.87
C TYR A 360 -5.98 -17.39 -6.82
N VAL A 361 -5.33 -17.23 -5.65
CA VAL A 361 -4.22 -16.28 -5.53
C VAL A 361 -2.91 -16.80 -6.13
N ASN A 362 -2.72 -18.09 -6.25
CA ASN A 362 -1.51 -18.68 -6.80
C ASN A 362 -1.58 -18.92 -8.31
N GLU A 363 -2.71 -19.43 -8.81
CA GLU A 363 -2.87 -19.91 -10.20
C GLU A 363 -3.92 -19.12 -10.99
N GLY A 364 -4.74 -18.30 -10.33
CA GLY A 364 -5.80 -17.53 -10.96
C GLY A 364 -7.08 -18.30 -11.24
N GLU A 365 -7.09 -19.58 -10.91
CA GLU A 365 -8.26 -20.45 -11.11
C GLU A 365 -9.22 -20.31 -9.92
N VAL A 366 -10.51 -20.18 -10.23
CA VAL A 366 -11.61 -20.44 -9.29
C VAL A 366 -12.32 -21.65 -9.85
N ALA A 367 -12.35 -22.74 -9.11
CA ALA A 367 -13.22 -23.84 -9.45
C ALA A 367 -14.68 -23.33 -9.36
N ILE A 368 -15.29 -23.09 -10.51
CA ILE A 368 -16.70 -22.69 -10.66
C ILE A 368 -17.56 -23.95 -10.53
#